data_cf66b6b4a4c9d193a9fcca7255ce4c13
#
_entry.id   cf66b6b4a4c9d193a9fcca7255ce4c13
#
_cell.length_a   1.000
_cell.length_b   1.000
_cell.length_c   1.000
_cell.angle_alpha   90.00
_cell.angle_beta   90.00
_cell.angle_gamma   90.00
#
_symmetry.space_group_name_H-M   'P 1'
#
loop_
_entity.id
_entity.type
_entity.pdbx_description
1 polymer ?
#
loop_
_entity_poly.entity_id
_entity_poly.type
_entity_poly.pdbx_seq_one_letter_code
_entity_poly.pdbx_strand_id
1 'polypeptide(L)'
;MENPLIALSLELAATAERAGRSVVAVDARWRNSSSGVIWQSGVIVTADHTIRREDEIRITLPDGRTATGELAGRDPGTDLAVLKVDTADAPTVRPAAPDSAKTGNLLLAIGRSDQTGVSAAMGVVSNASGPWHTWRGGKLDRFLRLDIGLYPGVSGAAVVDAEGKLIGIATAGLSRTSLLAIPATTIERVTNELLRQGHIARGYLGVGLQPIPWPEHLRTKLKLPFASKGSEAGLIVLSVEPDGPAGQAGIVIGDVLVALNGTRVTGTDDVQEFLSGDQVGKPLKASFVRGGELTERTITVGERPRRRP
;
A
#
# COMPACT_ATOMS: atom_id res chain seq x y z
N MET A 1 21.29 -41.79 -4.72
CA MET A 1 20.89 -40.41 -5.09
C MET A 1 19.72 -40.02 -4.21
N GLU A 2 19.84 -38.94 -3.46
CA GLU A 2 18.77 -38.42 -2.63
C GLU A 2 17.60 -37.97 -3.56
N ASN A 3 16.38 -38.25 -3.17
CA ASN A 3 15.21 -37.88 -3.98
C ASN A 3 15.03 -36.33 -3.93
N PRO A 4 15.16 -35.61 -5.06
CA PRO A 4 15.08 -34.14 -5.07
C PRO A 4 13.77 -33.58 -4.51
N LEU A 5 12.66 -34.32 -4.62
CA LEU A 5 11.38 -33.89 -4.06
C LEU A 5 11.35 -33.96 -2.53
N ILE A 6 12.03 -34.93 -1.95
CA ILE A 6 12.18 -35.04 -0.48
C ILE A 6 13.06 -33.90 0.01
N ALA A 7 14.19 -33.63 -0.63
CA ALA A 7 15.07 -32.53 -0.28
C ALA A 7 14.33 -31.20 -0.35
N LEU A 8 13.59 -30.93 -1.43
CA LEU A 8 12.77 -29.71 -1.57
C LEU A 8 11.73 -29.60 -0.44
N SER A 9 11.03 -30.69 -0.14
CA SER A 9 10.01 -30.69 0.93
C SER A 9 10.60 -30.38 2.30
N LEU A 10 11.77 -30.94 2.60
CA LEU A 10 12.48 -30.67 3.88
C LEU A 10 12.94 -29.22 3.96
N GLU A 11 13.48 -28.65 2.88
CA GLU A 11 13.93 -27.26 2.84
C GLU A 11 12.76 -26.28 2.99
N LEU A 12 11.61 -26.56 2.36
CA LEU A 12 10.40 -25.74 2.51
C LEU A 12 9.90 -25.78 3.96
N ALA A 13 9.86 -26.96 4.58
CA ALA A 13 9.45 -27.10 5.98
C ALA A 13 10.41 -26.37 6.93
N ALA A 14 11.72 -26.51 6.73
CA ALA A 14 12.73 -25.82 7.52
C ALA A 14 12.66 -24.28 7.34
N THR A 15 12.38 -23.81 6.12
CA THR A 15 12.19 -22.39 5.83
C THR A 15 10.95 -21.84 6.53
N ALA A 16 9.83 -22.59 6.49
CA ALA A 16 8.60 -22.21 7.18
C ALA A 16 8.81 -22.15 8.70
N GLU A 17 9.54 -23.09 9.29
CA GLU A 17 9.87 -23.09 10.71
C GLU A 17 10.73 -21.88 11.09
N ARG A 18 11.82 -21.64 10.34
CA ARG A 18 12.73 -20.50 10.60
C ARG A 18 12.00 -19.17 10.54
N ALA A 19 11.27 -18.91 9.45
CA ALA A 19 10.56 -17.65 9.26
C ALA A 19 9.36 -17.51 10.22
N GLY A 20 8.71 -18.62 10.56
CA GLY A 20 7.59 -18.65 11.51
C GLY A 20 7.96 -18.17 12.92
N ARG A 21 9.25 -18.18 13.28
CA ARG A 21 9.75 -17.63 14.56
C ARG A 21 9.64 -16.10 14.66
N SER A 22 9.44 -15.41 13.53
CA SER A 22 9.22 -13.96 13.47
C SER A 22 7.78 -13.59 13.12
N VAL A 23 6.86 -14.56 13.07
CA VAL A 23 5.45 -14.36 12.70
C VAL A 23 4.57 -14.52 13.93
N VAL A 24 3.68 -13.56 14.15
CA VAL A 24 2.74 -13.51 15.28
C VAL A 24 1.30 -13.61 14.79
N ALA A 25 0.39 -14.01 15.70
CA ALA A 25 -1.04 -13.85 15.47
C ALA A 25 -1.50 -12.51 16.06
N VAL A 26 -2.29 -11.75 15.30
CA VAL A 26 -2.86 -10.46 15.68
C VAL A 26 -4.37 -10.60 15.80
N ASP A 27 -4.89 -10.51 17.01
CA ASP A 27 -6.32 -10.56 17.30
C ASP A 27 -6.87 -9.15 17.52
N ALA A 28 -7.26 -8.51 16.43
CA ALA A 28 -7.86 -7.18 16.37
C ALA A 28 -9.24 -7.17 15.70
N ARG A 29 -9.90 -8.33 15.60
CA ARG A 29 -11.25 -8.52 15.02
C ARG A 29 -12.08 -9.50 15.86
N TRP A 30 -13.40 -9.53 15.56
CA TRP A 30 -14.37 -10.36 16.30
C TRP A 30 -14.25 -11.87 16.05
N ARG A 31 -13.62 -12.27 14.95
CA ARG A 31 -13.56 -13.70 14.59
C ARG A 31 -12.21 -14.15 14.09
N ASN A 32 -11.50 -14.58 13.64
CA ASN A 32 -10.20 -15.05 13.18
C ASN A 32 -9.08 -14.02 13.36
N SER A 33 -8.00 -14.39 13.98
CA SER A 33 -6.77 -13.61 14.00
C SER A 33 -6.23 -13.38 12.58
N SER A 34 -5.52 -12.29 12.39
CA SER A 34 -4.64 -12.05 11.24
C SER A 34 -3.21 -12.37 11.62
N SER A 35 -2.31 -12.36 10.67
CA SER A 35 -0.88 -12.49 10.94
C SER A 35 -0.22 -11.12 11.08
N GLY A 36 0.96 -11.11 11.67
CA GLY A 36 1.87 -9.97 11.70
C GLY A 36 3.31 -10.45 11.71
N VAL A 37 4.24 -9.58 11.39
CA VAL A 37 5.68 -9.88 11.42
C VAL A 37 6.37 -9.02 12.45
N ILE A 38 7.31 -9.57 13.20
CA ILE A 38 8.19 -8.84 14.10
C ILE A 38 9.24 -8.15 13.23
N TRP A 39 8.98 -6.86 12.92
CA TRP A 39 9.81 -6.08 12.02
C TRP A 39 11.15 -5.68 12.67
N GLN A 40 11.04 -5.21 13.89
CA GLN A 40 12.18 -4.93 14.77
C GLN A 40 11.77 -5.21 16.22
N SER A 41 12.72 -5.24 17.14
CA SER A 41 12.42 -5.47 18.55
C SER A 41 11.36 -4.49 19.05
N GLY A 42 10.29 -5.00 19.64
CA GLY A 42 9.18 -4.19 20.12
C GLY A 42 8.21 -3.68 19.05
N VAL A 43 8.38 -4.02 17.76
CA VAL A 43 7.55 -3.52 16.67
C VAL A 43 7.04 -4.64 15.77
N ILE A 44 5.73 -4.72 15.66
CA ILE A 44 5.05 -5.63 14.74
C ILE A 44 4.39 -4.83 13.63
N VAL A 45 4.49 -5.37 12.40
CA VAL A 45 3.79 -4.84 11.21
C VAL A 45 2.76 -5.86 10.75
N THR A 46 1.54 -5.37 10.47
CA THR A 46 0.42 -6.18 9.98
C THR A 46 -0.38 -5.42 8.91
N ALA A 47 -1.39 -6.07 8.34
CA ALA A 47 -2.28 -5.44 7.36
C ALA A 47 -3.33 -4.56 8.06
N ASP A 48 -3.44 -3.28 7.64
CA ASP A 48 -4.34 -2.27 8.23
C ASP A 48 -5.81 -2.70 8.21
N HIS A 49 -6.31 -3.26 7.10
CA HIS A 49 -7.72 -3.66 6.97
C HIS A 49 -8.13 -4.74 7.98
N THR A 50 -7.17 -5.38 8.65
CA THR A 50 -7.43 -6.38 9.68
C THR A 50 -7.56 -5.79 11.08
N ILE A 51 -7.17 -4.54 11.29
CA ILE A 51 -7.29 -3.82 12.57
C ILE A 51 -8.69 -3.20 12.62
N ARG A 52 -9.60 -3.83 13.37
CA ARG A 52 -10.97 -3.38 13.60
C ARG A 52 -11.18 -2.81 15.00
N ARG A 53 -10.32 -3.18 15.96
CA ARG A 53 -10.21 -2.60 17.28
C ARG A 53 -8.85 -1.96 17.40
N GLU A 54 -8.79 -0.79 17.97
CA GLU A 54 -7.52 -0.05 18.19
C GLU A 54 -7.00 -0.22 19.61
N ASP A 55 -7.89 -0.62 20.53
CA ASP A 55 -7.59 -0.90 21.92
C ASP A 55 -7.49 -2.40 22.17
N GLU A 56 -6.66 -2.79 23.16
CA GLU A 56 -6.51 -4.16 23.65
C GLU A 56 -6.24 -5.20 22.55
N ILE A 57 -5.36 -4.84 21.61
CA ILE A 57 -4.97 -5.74 20.52
C ILE A 57 -4.14 -6.88 21.11
N ARG A 58 -4.72 -8.10 21.16
CA ARG A 58 -4.00 -9.27 21.66
C ARG A 58 -3.08 -9.83 20.58
N ILE A 59 -1.82 -10.07 20.96
CA ILE A 59 -0.78 -10.64 20.13
C ILE A 59 -0.37 -11.98 20.71
N THR A 60 -0.41 -13.03 19.89
CA THR A 60 0.18 -14.33 20.25
C THR A 60 1.55 -14.43 19.62
N LEU A 61 2.58 -14.46 20.47
CA LEU A 61 3.99 -14.55 20.09
C LEU A 61 4.37 -15.96 19.59
N PRO A 62 5.54 -16.11 18.94
CA PRO A 62 5.98 -17.40 18.40
C PRO A 62 6.13 -18.52 19.44
N ASP A 63 6.42 -18.18 20.69
CA ASP A 63 6.53 -19.10 21.82
C ASP A 63 5.18 -19.43 22.52
N GLY A 64 4.08 -18.88 22.00
CA GLY A 64 2.73 -19.10 22.53
C GLY A 64 2.33 -18.11 23.62
N ARG A 65 3.22 -17.27 24.14
CA ARG A 65 2.84 -16.19 25.07
C ARG A 65 1.94 -15.16 24.40
N THR A 66 1.08 -14.55 25.19
CA THR A 66 0.23 -13.46 24.74
C THR A 66 0.71 -12.13 25.32
N ALA A 67 0.69 -11.09 24.52
CA ALA A 67 1.00 -9.72 24.91
C ALA A 67 -0.09 -8.78 24.38
N THR A 68 -0.23 -7.60 24.98
CA THR A 68 -1.11 -6.53 24.46
C THR A 68 -0.29 -5.60 23.59
N GLY A 69 -0.74 -5.40 22.35
CA GLY A 69 -0.16 -4.46 21.41
C GLY A 69 -0.86 -3.10 21.45
N GLU A 70 -0.07 -2.03 21.38
CA GLU A 70 -0.53 -0.66 21.23
C GLU A 70 -0.41 -0.24 19.76
N LEU A 71 -1.47 0.34 19.18
CA LEU A 71 -1.45 0.85 17.81
C LEU A 71 -0.57 2.13 17.74
N ALA A 72 0.64 2.00 17.19
CA ALA A 72 1.54 3.13 17.00
C ALA A 72 1.11 4.02 15.82
N GLY A 73 0.45 3.46 14.84
CA GLY A 73 -0.07 4.17 13.68
C GLY A 73 -0.53 3.22 12.59
N ARG A 74 -1.29 3.78 11.63
CA ARG A 74 -1.86 3.01 10.51
C ARG A 74 -1.87 3.81 9.23
N ASP A 75 -1.72 3.13 8.12
CA ASP A 75 -1.81 3.69 6.78
C ASP A 75 -2.74 2.86 5.88
N PRO A 76 -4.03 3.21 5.81
CA PRO A 76 -4.98 2.54 4.92
C PRO A 76 -4.56 2.57 3.45
N GLY A 77 -3.73 3.52 3.05
CA GLY A 77 -3.29 3.65 1.67
C GLY A 77 -2.35 2.54 1.22
N THR A 78 -1.38 2.18 2.04
CA THR A 78 -0.49 1.04 1.79
C THR A 78 -0.99 -0.25 2.44
N ASP A 79 -2.10 -0.19 3.20
CA ASP A 79 -2.66 -1.28 3.98
C ASP A 79 -1.69 -1.80 5.07
N LEU A 80 -0.98 -0.88 5.73
CA LEU A 80 -0.06 -1.18 6.82
C LEU A 80 -0.55 -0.63 8.16
N ALA A 81 -0.37 -1.42 9.21
CA ALA A 81 -0.51 -0.99 10.60
C ALA A 81 0.72 -1.41 11.40
N VAL A 82 1.14 -0.55 12.32
CA VAL A 82 2.32 -0.74 13.19
C VAL A 82 1.85 -0.82 14.62
N LEU A 83 2.25 -1.88 15.31
CA LEU A 83 1.95 -2.12 16.72
C LEU A 83 3.23 -2.10 17.53
N LYS A 84 3.20 -1.44 18.68
CA LYS A 84 4.22 -1.55 19.72
C LYS A 84 3.81 -2.63 20.70
N VAL A 85 4.72 -3.55 21.01
CA VAL A 85 4.45 -4.67 21.90
C VAL A 85 5.76 -5.22 22.44
N ASP A 86 5.77 -5.72 23.66
CA ASP A 86 6.93 -6.45 24.18
C ASP A 86 7.06 -7.79 23.42
N THR A 87 8.02 -7.85 22.50
CA THR A 87 8.34 -9.05 21.73
C THR A 87 9.35 -9.97 22.44
N ALA A 88 9.85 -9.59 23.62
CA ALA A 88 10.96 -10.24 24.32
C ALA A 88 12.14 -10.53 23.34
N ASP A 89 12.70 -11.75 23.40
CA ASP A 89 13.82 -12.17 22.56
C ASP A 89 13.40 -12.82 21.23
N ALA A 90 12.13 -12.63 20.81
CA ALA A 90 11.67 -13.21 19.55
C ALA A 90 12.43 -12.61 18.35
N PRO A 91 12.91 -13.44 17.42
CA PRO A 91 13.70 -12.97 16.30
C PRO A 91 12.89 -12.07 15.36
N THR A 92 13.55 -11.09 14.78
CA THR A 92 12.99 -10.21 13.76
C THR A 92 13.09 -10.83 12.38
N VAL A 93 12.25 -10.38 11.44
CA VAL A 93 12.36 -10.76 10.03
C VAL A 93 13.67 -10.23 9.42
N ARG A 94 14.15 -10.91 8.39
CA ARG A 94 15.30 -10.47 7.58
C ARG A 94 14.80 -10.05 6.21
N PRO A 95 14.77 -8.76 5.86
CA PRO A 95 14.34 -8.31 4.55
C PRO A 95 15.20 -8.91 3.43
N ALA A 96 14.57 -9.29 2.33
CA ALA A 96 15.24 -9.65 1.09
C ALA A 96 15.84 -8.39 0.43
N ALA A 97 16.83 -8.57 -0.43
CA ALA A 97 17.38 -7.45 -1.18
C ALA A 97 16.27 -6.78 -2.02
N PRO A 98 16.29 -5.44 -2.13
CA PRO A 98 15.40 -4.74 -3.07
C PRO A 98 15.49 -5.39 -4.46
N ASP A 99 14.37 -5.51 -5.14
CA ASP A 99 14.27 -6.07 -6.49
C ASP A 99 14.66 -7.55 -6.67
N SER A 100 14.94 -8.29 -5.59
CA SER A 100 15.26 -9.72 -5.67
C SER A 100 14.09 -10.58 -6.15
N ALA A 101 12.85 -10.20 -5.79
CA ALA A 101 11.65 -10.92 -6.21
C ALA A 101 11.36 -10.68 -7.70
N LYS A 102 11.35 -11.76 -8.49
CA LYS A 102 11.03 -11.76 -9.92
C LYS A 102 9.81 -12.63 -10.21
N THR A 103 9.08 -12.30 -11.26
CA THR A 103 7.99 -13.15 -11.75
C THR A 103 8.50 -14.57 -11.99
N GLY A 104 7.79 -15.56 -11.44
CA GLY A 104 8.14 -16.97 -11.49
C GLY A 104 8.96 -17.47 -10.29
N ASN A 105 9.50 -16.59 -9.42
CA ASN A 105 10.19 -17.05 -8.21
C ASN A 105 9.23 -17.75 -7.26
N LEU A 106 9.70 -18.87 -6.69
CA LEU A 106 9.03 -19.55 -5.58
C LEU A 106 9.01 -18.67 -4.34
N LEU A 107 7.94 -18.77 -3.57
CA LEU A 107 7.77 -18.11 -2.30
C LEU A 107 6.97 -18.97 -1.31
N LEU A 108 7.10 -18.64 -0.03
CA LEU A 108 6.24 -19.14 1.04
C LEU A 108 5.51 -17.95 1.68
N ALA A 109 4.19 -18.06 1.86
CA ALA A 109 3.43 -17.19 2.76
C ALA A 109 3.27 -17.90 4.09
N ILE A 110 3.80 -17.31 5.16
CA ILE A 110 3.84 -17.90 6.50
C ILE A 110 2.99 -17.04 7.42
N GLY A 111 1.87 -17.59 7.83
CA GLY A 111 0.93 -16.99 8.76
C GLY A 111 0.98 -17.67 10.13
N ARG A 112 0.30 -17.06 11.09
CA ARG A 112 0.06 -17.63 12.42
C ARG A 112 -1.37 -17.35 12.85
N SER A 113 -1.99 -18.35 13.44
CA SER A 113 -3.26 -18.25 14.15
C SER A 113 -3.02 -18.51 15.63
N ASP A 114 -3.80 -17.86 16.49
CA ASP A 114 -3.83 -18.12 17.93
C ASP A 114 -4.31 -19.53 18.26
N GLN A 115 -5.11 -20.15 17.38
CA GLN A 115 -5.71 -21.48 17.59
C GLN A 115 -4.87 -22.61 17.02
N THR A 116 -4.31 -22.44 15.82
CA THR A 116 -3.66 -23.53 15.06
C THR A 116 -2.14 -23.36 14.92
N GLY A 117 -1.58 -22.26 15.43
CA GLY A 117 -0.16 -21.99 15.33
C GLY A 117 0.26 -21.53 13.93
N VAL A 118 1.46 -21.92 13.49
CA VAL A 118 2.03 -21.56 12.18
C VAL A 118 1.33 -22.29 11.05
N SER A 119 1.05 -21.55 9.99
CA SER A 119 0.59 -22.08 8.69
C SER A 119 1.52 -21.60 7.58
N ALA A 120 1.70 -22.43 6.56
CA ALA A 120 2.51 -22.07 5.39
C ALA A 120 1.77 -22.46 4.11
N ALA A 121 1.86 -21.58 3.10
CA ALA A 121 1.39 -21.86 1.75
C ALA A 121 2.50 -21.55 0.75
N MET A 122 2.75 -22.45 -0.19
CA MET A 122 3.73 -22.27 -1.26
C MET A 122 3.03 -21.72 -2.49
N GLY A 123 3.71 -20.84 -3.19
CA GLY A 123 3.25 -20.28 -4.46
C GLY A 123 4.39 -19.64 -5.23
N VAL A 124 4.02 -18.80 -6.18
CA VAL A 124 4.97 -18.04 -6.99
C VAL A 124 4.62 -16.55 -7.00
N VAL A 125 5.62 -15.71 -7.26
CA VAL A 125 5.40 -14.33 -7.66
C VAL A 125 4.81 -14.36 -9.06
N SER A 126 3.50 -14.14 -9.20
CA SER A 126 2.83 -14.22 -10.51
C SER A 126 3.02 -12.95 -11.35
N ASN A 127 3.35 -11.82 -10.71
CA ASN A 127 3.75 -10.58 -11.39
C ASN A 127 4.62 -9.75 -10.46
N ALA A 128 5.72 -9.22 -10.98
CA ALA A 128 6.58 -8.26 -10.31
C ALA A 128 6.86 -7.10 -11.27
N SER A 129 6.44 -5.90 -10.91
CA SER A 129 6.67 -4.69 -11.72
C SER A 129 7.12 -3.51 -10.86
N GLY A 130 7.30 -2.35 -11.47
CA GLY A 130 7.77 -1.12 -10.83
C GLY A 130 6.83 -0.55 -9.76
N PRO A 131 7.10 0.69 -9.31
CA PRO A 131 6.26 1.38 -8.32
C PRO A 131 4.81 1.46 -8.76
N TRP A 132 3.91 1.35 -7.77
CA TRP A 132 2.47 1.35 -8.02
C TRP A 132 1.74 2.18 -6.96
N HIS A 133 0.71 2.91 -7.41
CA HIS A 133 -0.19 3.62 -6.51
C HIS A 133 -1.46 2.81 -6.29
N THR A 134 -1.85 2.66 -5.03
CA THR A 134 -3.10 2.01 -4.68
C THR A 134 -4.27 2.97 -4.93
N TRP A 135 -5.47 2.42 -5.14
CA TRP A 135 -6.68 3.24 -5.27
C TRP A 135 -7.00 4.12 -4.03
N ARG A 136 -6.32 3.86 -2.90
CA ARG A 136 -6.37 4.68 -1.68
C ARG A 136 -5.28 5.74 -1.61
N GLY A 137 -4.48 5.90 -2.66
CA GLY A 137 -3.41 6.89 -2.75
C GLY A 137 -2.13 6.51 -1.99
N GLY A 138 -1.98 5.24 -1.60
CA GLY A 138 -0.72 4.74 -1.05
C GLY A 138 0.26 4.38 -2.17
N LYS A 139 1.54 4.70 -1.99
CA LYS A 139 2.61 4.30 -2.91
C LYS A 139 3.28 3.04 -2.39
N LEU A 140 3.25 1.99 -3.18
CA LEU A 140 4.08 0.79 -3.03
C LEU A 140 5.31 0.92 -3.93
N ASP A 141 6.48 0.58 -3.41
CA ASP A 141 7.74 0.73 -4.15
C ASP A 141 7.85 -0.29 -5.29
N ARG A 142 7.07 -1.37 -5.21
CA ARG A 142 6.88 -2.36 -6.28
C ARG A 142 5.48 -2.94 -6.25
N PHE A 143 4.97 -3.34 -7.41
CA PHE A 143 3.78 -4.17 -7.50
C PHE A 143 4.19 -5.65 -7.46
N LEU A 144 3.72 -6.38 -6.46
CA LEU A 144 4.01 -7.81 -6.29
C LEU A 144 2.68 -8.57 -6.15
N ARG A 145 2.29 -9.31 -7.20
CA ARG A 145 1.12 -10.20 -7.18
C ARG A 145 1.56 -11.62 -6.90
N LEU A 146 0.84 -12.27 -6.02
CA LEU A 146 1.11 -13.63 -5.58
C LEU A 146 0.10 -14.61 -6.17
N ASP A 147 0.56 -15.78 -6.58
CA ASP A 147 -0.27 -16.92 -6.90
C ASP A 147 -0.30 -17.87 -5.69
N ILE A 148 -1.09 -17.48 -4.71
CA ILE A 148 -1.38 -18.23 -3.48
C ILE A 148 -2.86 -18.09 -3.20
N GLY A 149 -3.49 -19.14 -2.75
CA GLY A 149 -4.89 -19.14 -2.31
C GLY A 149 -5.14 -18.23 -1.12
N LEU A 150 -6.31 -17.59 -1.10
CA LEU A 150 -6.77 -16.83 0.07
C LEU A 150 -7.23 -17.80 1.16
N TYR A 151 -6.71 -17.64 2.36
CA TYR A 151 -7.11 -18.40 3.55
C TYR A 151 -7.19 -17.50 4.79
N PRO A 152 -7.96 -17.89 5.82
CA PRO A 152 -8.03 -17.11 7.06
C PRO A 152 -6.65 -16.88 7.66
N GLY A 153 -6.33 -15.63 8.01
CA GLY A 153 -5.03 -15.29 8.59
C GLY A 153 -3.93 -14.95 7.59
N VAL A 154 -4.14 -15.08 6.26
CA VAL A 154 -3.12 -14.77 5.25
C VAL A 154 -2.72 -13.29 5.21
N SER A 155 -3.65 -12.38 5.51
CA SER A 155 -3.32 -10.95 5.60
C SER A 155 -2.39 -10.68 6.79
N GLY A 156 -1.29 -10.00 6.53
CA GLY A 156 -0.18 -9.79 7.46
C GLY A 156 0.83 -10.94 7.52
N ALA A 157 0.62 -12.05 6.79
CA ALA A 157 1.55 -13.18 6.73
C ALA A 157 2.89 -12.74 6.10
N ALA A 158 4.00 -13.30 6.60
CA ALA A 158 5.30 -13.11 6.00
C ALA A 158 5.37 -13.79 4.63
N VAL A 159 5.71 -13.05 3.59
CA VAL A 159 6.03 -13.58 2.27
C VAL A 159 7.55 -13.65 2.16
N VAL A 160 8.09 -14.87 2.11
CA VAL A 160 9.54 -15.09 2.08
C VAL A 160 9.97 -15.81 0.81
N ASP A 161 11.22 -15.57 0.42
CA ASP A 161 11.87 -16.30 -0.67
C ASP A 161 12.37 -17.70 -0.21
N ALA A 162 13.02 -18.43 -1.10
CA ALA A 162 13.55 -19.77 -0.82
C ALA A 162 14.64 -19.78 0.27
N GLU A 163 15.28 -18.64 0.55
CA GLU A 163 16.27 -18.49 1.63
C GLU A 163 15.61 -18.12 2.97
N GLY A 164 14.32 -17.85 2.99
CA GLY A 164 13.57 -17.39 4.16
C GLY A 164 13.71 -15.89 4.43
N LYS A 165 14.17 -15.10 3.44
CA LYS A 165 14.24 -13.64 3.54
C LYS A 165 12.89 -13.04 3.18
N LEU A 166 12.48 -12.01 3.92
CA LEU A 166 11.18 -11.35 3.75
C LEU A 166 11.13 -10.52 2.46
N ILE A 167 10.33 -10.94 1.49
CA ILE A 167 9.98 -10.17 0.30
C ILE A 167 9.00 -9.04 0.66
N GLY A 168 8.04 -9.35 1.54
CA GLY A 168 7.00 -8.43 1.98
C GLY A 168 5.96 -9.12 2.88
N ILE A 169 4.87 -8.45 3.19
CA ILE A 169 3.72 -9.04 3.87
C ILE A 169 2.52 -9.18 2.92
N ALA A 170 1.80 -10.29 3.08
CA ALA A 170 0.62 -10.57 2.26
C ALA A 170 -0.56 -9.67 2.64
N THR A 171 -1.29 -9.19 1.64
CA THR A 171 -2.54 -8.44 1.84
C THR A 171 -3.60 -8.81 0.82
N ALA A 172 -4.85 -8.98 1.31
CA ALA A 172 -6.07 -9.04 0.50
C ALA A 172 -6.80 -7.69 0.44
N GLY A 173 -6.33 -6.64 1.14
CA GLY A 173 -6.99 -5.35 1.25
C GLY A 173 -6.77 -4.40 0.07
N LEU A 174 -5.77 -4.67 -0.77
CA LEU A 174 -5.39 -3.81 -1.90
C LEU A 174 -5.90 -4.30 -3.27
N SER A 175 -6.41 -5.52 -3.35
CA SER A 175 -6.99 -6.09 -4.57
C SER A 175 -8.21 -6.94 -4.23
N ARG A 176 -9.21 -6.94 -5.11
CA ARG A 176 -10.42 -7.77 -4.97
C ARG A 176 -10.26 -9.19 -5.53
N THR A 177 -9.28 -9.41 -6.39
CA THR A 177 -9.15 -10.62 -7.19
C THR A 177 -7.85 -11.38 -6.95
N SER A 178 -6.88 -10.78 -6.27
CA SER A 178 -5.53 -11.34 -6.12
C SER A 178 -4.95 -11.03 -4.75
N LEU A 179 -4.13 -11.93 -4.24
CA LEU A 179 -3.28 -11.63 -3.10
C LEU A 179 -2.06 -10.82 -3.57
N LEU A 180 -1.76 -9.74 -2.87
CA LEU A 180 -0.58 -8.92 -3.12
C LEU A 180 0.40 -9.04 -1.96
N ALA A 181 1.67 -8.76 -2.21
CA ALA A 181 2.64 -8.50 -1.16
C ALA A 181 2.95 -7.00 -1.09
N ILE A 182 2.93 -6.45 0.12
CA ILE A 182 3.46 -5.12 0.39
C ILE A 182 4.97 -5.27 0.53
N PRO A 183 5.80 -4.66 -0.35
CA PRO A 183 7.24 -4.90 -0.37
C PRO A 183 7.94 -4.49 0.93
N ALA A 184 9.02 -5.18 1.28
CA ALA A 184 9.81 -4.89 2.48
C ALA A 184 10.32 -3.43 2.51
N THR A 185 10.70 -2.85 1.36
CA THR A 185 11.10 -1.44 1.24
C THR A 185 9.97 -0.48 1.58
N THR A 186 8.75 -0.78 1.14
CA THR A 186 7.55 -0.01 1.52
C THR A 186 7.26 -0.16 3.02
N ILE A 187 7.39 -1.37 3.57
CA ILE A 187 7.21 -1.62 5.01
C ILE A 187 8.19 -0.76 5.82
N GLU A 188 9.46 -0.76 5.45
CA GLU A 188 10.49 0.03 6.13
C GLU A 188 10.16 1.52 6.14
N ARG A 189 9.89 2.09 4.98
CA ARG A 189 9.56 3.50 4.82
C ARG A 189 8.31 3.90 5.63
N VAL A 190 7.23 3.14 5.49
CA VAL A 190 5.96 3.44 6.16
C VAL A 190 6.05 3.23 7.66
N THR A 191 6.71 2.16 8.12
CA THR A 191 6.91 1.88 9.55
C THR A 191 7.68 3.00 10.23
N ASN A 192 8.79 3.47 9.64
CA ASN A 192 9.58 4.56 10.17
C ASN A 192 8.75 5.86 10.32
N GLU A 193 7.90 6.15 9.35
CA GLU A 193 7.04 7.33 9.39
C GLU A 193 5.92 7.19 10.42
N LEU A 194 5.26 6.02 10.48
CA LEU A 194 4.21 5.74 11.48
C LEU A 194 4.74 5.77 12.91
N LEU A 195 5.94 5.26 13.17
CA LEU A 195 6.58 5.33 14.49
C LEU A 195 6.92 6.77 14.89
N ARG A 196 7.23 7.65 13.92
CA ARG A 196 7.60 9.05 14.17
C ARG A 196 6.39 9.95 14.33
N GLN A 197 5.35 9.77 13.51
CA GLN A 197 4.24 10.73 13.39
C GLN A 197 2.87 10.12 13.72
N GLY A 198 2.76 8.79 13.84
CA GLY A 198 1.51 8.08 14.05
C GLY A 198 0.61 7.97 12.80
N HIS A 199 0.96 8.64 11.70
CA HIS A 199 0.19 8.62 10.45
C HIS A 199 1.08 8.97 9.25
N ILE A 200 0.56 8.68 8.06
CA ILE A 200 1.17 9.11 6.79
C ILE A 200 0.38 10.32 6.28
N ALA A 201 1.05 11.47 6.24
CA ALA A 201 0.47 12.67 5.63
C ALA A 201 0.29 12.45 4.13
N ARG A 202 -0.83 12.87 3.58
CA ARG A 202 -1.12 12.84 2.14
C ARG A 202 -1.72 14.13 1.68
N GLY A 203 -1.20 14.63 0.57
CA GLY A 203 -1.78 15.76 -0.11
C GLY A 203 -3.21 15.46 -0.56
N TYR A 204 -3.99 16.52 -0.61
CA TYR A 204 -5.41 16.46 -0.90
C TYR A 204 -5.88 17.71 -1.65
N LEU A 205 -6.72 17.52 -2.67
CA LEU A 205 -7.31 18.61 -3.43
C LEU A 205 -8.81 18.79 -3.19
N GLY A 206 -9.49 17.75 -2.75
CA GLY A 206 -10.95 17.78 -2.56
C GLY A 206 -11.73 17.71 -3.87
N VAL A 207 -11.27 16.95 -4.85
CA VAL A 207 -11.91 16.76 -6.14
C VAL A 207 -12.08 15.28 -6.50
N GLY A 208 -13.17 14.95 -7.15
CA GLY A 208 -13.35 13.69 -7.87
C GLY A 208 -12.98 13.90 -9.34
N LEU A 209 -12.05 13.10 -9.84
CA LEU A 209 -11.53 13.19 -11.20
C LEU A 209 -11.81 11.90 -11.98
N GLN A 210 -12.10 12.04 -13.28
CA GLN A 210 -12.26 10.92 -14.20
C GLN A 210 -11.54 11.21 -15.52
N PRO A 211 -10.74 10.26 -16.04
CA PRO A 211 -10.15 10.39 -17.37
C PRO A 211 -11.25 10.48 -18.45
N ILE A 212 -11.11 11.45 -19.36
CA ILE A 212 -11.95 11.59 -20.55
C ILE A 212 -11.07 11.80 -21.80
N PRO A 213 -11.45 11.21 -22.94
CA PRO A 213 -10.76 11.49 -24.19
C PRO A 213 -11.03 12.94 -24.65
N TRP A 214 -10.03 13.58 -25.27
CA TRP A 214 -10.19 14.91 -25.82
C TRP A 214 -10.97 14.85 -27.15
N PRO A 215 -12.06 15.66 -27.29
CA PRO A 215 -12.65 15.88 -28.58
C PRO A 215 -11.64 16.53 -29.55
N GLU A 216 -11.57 16.04 -30.77
CA GLU A 216 -10.57 16.48 -31.75
C GLU A 216 -10.59 17.99 -32.03
N HIS A 217 -11.80 18.59 -32.07
CA HIS A 217 -11.97 20.03 -32.27
C HIS A 217 -11.39 20.88 -31.12
N LEU A 218 -11.40 20.39 -29.87
CA LEU A 218 -10.78 21.09 -28.75
C LEU A 218 -9.26 20.96 -28.76
N ARG A 219 -8.73 19.85 -29.24
CA ARG A 219 -7.28 19.64 -29.39
C ARG A 219 -6.67 20.67 -30.35
N THR A 220 -7.34 20.94 -31.47
CA THR A 220 -6.89 21.89 -32.48
C THR A 220 -7.01 23.34 -32.01
N LYS A 221 -8.14 23.66 -31.31
CA LYS A 221 -8.45 25.02 -30.85
C LYS A 221 -7.55 25.48 -29.71
N LEU A 222 -7.25 24.60 -28.76
CA LEU A 222 -6.57 24.96 -27.50
C LEU A 222 -5.05 25.09 -27.64
N LYS A 223 -4.45 24.69 -28.78
CA LYS A 223 -2.99 24.70 -29.01
C LYS A 223 -2.23 24.26 -27.74
N LEU A 224 -2.73 23.22 -27.07
CA LEU A 224 -2.15 22.77 -25.81
C LEU A 224 -0.69 22.46 -26.05
N PRO A 225 0.25 23.05 -25.30
CA PRO A 225 1.70 22.85 -25.51
C PRO A 225 2.14 21.39 -25.39
N PHE A 226 1.20 20.51 -25.00
CA PHE A 226 1.40 19.08 -24.74
C PHE A 226 0.73 18.16 -25.77
N ALA A 227 0.20 18.69 -26.88
CA ALA A 227 -0.53 17.90 -27.89
C ALA A 227 0.43 17.12 -28.82
N SER A 228 1.33 16.31 -28.27
CA SER A 228 2.05 15.29 -29.04
C SER A 228 1.15 14.07 -29.30
N LYS A 229 1.32 13.43 -30.46
CA LYS A 229 0.61 12.19 -30.84
C LYS A 229 0.74 11.16 -29.72
N GLY A 230 -0.38 10.71 -29.16
CA GLY A 230 -0.43 9.57 -28.23
C GLY A 230 -1.03 9.86 -26.84
N SER A 231 -1.38 11.09 -26.48
CA SER A 231 -2.02 11.35 -25.20
C SER A 231 -3.33 12.14 -25.36
N GLU A 232 -4.41 11.39 -25.41
CA GLU A 232 -5.73 11.85 -25.85
C GLU A 232 -6.71 12.09 -24.68
N ALA A 233 -6.20 12.17 -23.43
CA ALA A 233 -7.06 12.30 -22.26
C ALA A 233 -6.73 13.54 -21.42
N GLY A 234 -7.77 14.08 -20.79
CA GLY A 234 -7.72 15.01 -19.66
C GLY A 234 -8.55 14.44 -18.50
N LEU A 235 -8.53 15.08 -17.35
CA LEU A 235 -9.27 14.63 -16.17
C LEU A 235 -10.43 15.60 -15.90
N ILE A 236 -11.66 15.16 -16.19
CA ILE A 236 -12.85 15.95 -15.86
C ILE A 236 -13.10 15.95 -14.36
N VAL A 237 -13.44 17.12 -13.81
CA VAL A 237 -13.85 17.30 -12.42
C VAL A 237 -15.33 16.90 -12.31
N LEU A 238 -15.62 15.81 -11.61
CA LEU A 238 -16.97 15.29 -11.36
C LEU A 238 -17.57 15.78 -10.05
N SER A 239 -16.72 16.05 -9.06
CA SER A 239 -17.13 16.59 -7.77
C SER A 239 -16.06 17.51 -7.21
N VAL A 240 -16.50 18.49 -6.43
CA VAL A 240 -15.61 19.41 -5.69
C VAL A 240 -16.17 19.51 -4.28
N GLU A 241 -15.30 19.37 -3.29
CA GLU A 241 -15.64 19.69 -1.90
C GLU A 241 -15.57 21.22 -1.72
N PRO A 242 -16.68 21.88 -1.36
CA PRO A 242 -16.74 23.36 -1.33
C PRO A 242 -15.66 23.96 -0.42
N ASP A 243 -15.44 23.37 0.75
CA ASP A 243 -14.45 23.82 1.73
C ASP A 243 -13.07 23.18 1.50
N GLY A 244 -12.92 22.36 0.47
CA GLY A 244 -11.68 21.72 0.09
C GLY A 244 -10.73 22.67 -0.67
N PRO A 245 -9.45 22.29 -0.77
CA PRO A 245 -8.41 23.12 -1.42
C PRO A 245 -8.78 23.58 -2.84
N ALA A 246 -9.33 22.70 -3.65
CA ALA A 246 -9.74 23.03 -5.03
C ALA A 246 -10.98 23.93 -5.07
N GLY A 247 -11.96 23.71 -4.17
CA GLY A 247 -13.14 24.59 -4.05
C GLY A 247 -12.72 26.01 -3.68
N GLN A 248 -11.85 26.15 -2.70
CA GLN A 248 -11.29 27.47 -2.30
C GLN A 248 -10.49 28.13 -3.43
N ALA A 249 -9.84 27.36 -4.30
CA ALA A 249 -9.13 27.88 -5.48
C ALA A 249 -10.08 28.20 -6.66
N GLY A 250 -11.42 28.00 -6.51
CA GLY A 250 -12.41 28.32 -7.52
C GLY A 250 -12.47 27.28 -8.67
N ILE A 251 -12.09 26.04 -8.40
CA ILE A 251 -12.34 24.91 -9.31
C ILE A 251 -13.80 24.52 -9.22
N VAL A 252 -14.39 24.18 -10.36
CA VAL A 252 -15.80 23.81 -10.45
C VAL A 252 -16.00 22.49 -11.20
N ILE A 253 -17.16 21.86 -10.98
CA ILE A 253 -17.57 20.67 -11.72
C ILE A 253 -17.63 21.00 -13.22
N GLY A 254 -17.09 20.10 -14.05
CA GLY A 254 -16.99 20.26 -15.50
C GLY A 254 -15.68 20.90 -15.97
N ASP A 255 -14.82 21.40 -15.09
CA ASP A 255 -13.43 21.73 -15.44
C ASP A 255 -12.70 20.48 -15.91
N VAL A 256 -11.79 20.61 -16.86
CA VAL A 256 -10.95 19.50 -17.28
C VAL A 256 -9.48 19.81 -16.94
N LEU A 257 -8.95 19.14 -15.95
CA LEU A 257 -7.55 19.28 -15.54
C LEU A 257 -6.63 18.71 -16.64
N VAL A 258 -5.63 19.48 -17.02
CA VAL A 258 -4.69 19.14 -18.09
C VAL A 258 -3.23 19.10 -17.67
N ALA A 259 -2.85 19.90 -16.67
CA ALA A 259 -1.50 19.92 -16.15
C ALA A 259 -1.44 20.35 -14.68
N LEU A 260 -0.42 19.86 -13.98
CA LEU A 260 -0.02 20.28 -12.64
C LEU A 260 1.44 20.72 -12.66
N ASN A 261 1.74 21.91 -12.16
CA ASN A 261 3.08 22.55 -12.23
C ASN A 261 3.73 22.46 -13.64
N GLY A 262 2.90 22.61 -14.69
CA GLY A 262 3.34 22.51 -16.08
C GLY A 262 3.55 21.07 -16.58
N THR A 263 3.48 20.08 -15.72
CA THR A 263 3.54 18.65 -16.11
C THR A 263 2.15 18.18 -16.48
N ARG A 264 2.02 17.56 -17.64
CA ARG A 264 0.75 17.03 -18.12
C ARG A 264 0.24 15.90 -17.22
N VAL A 265 -1.08 15.86 -17.04
CA VAL A 265 -1.79 14.78 -16.35
C VAL A 265 -2.84 14.17 -17.28
N THR A 266 -2.87 12.84 -17.37
CA THR A 266 -3.78 12.07 -18.22
C THR A 266 -4.56 11.03 -17.44
N GLY A 267 -4.07 10.67 -16.26
CA GLY A 267 -4.65 9.71 -15.34
C GLY A 267 -4.66 10.23 -13.90
N THR A 268 -5.48 9.61 -13.08
CA THR A 268 -5.53 9.92 -11.64
C THR A 268 -4.21 9.62 -10.94
N ASP A 269 -3.43 8.66 -11.45
CA ASP A 269 -2.12 8.29 -10.90
C ASP A 269 -1.10 9.41 -11.09
N ASP A 270 -1.16 10.11 -12.24
CA ASP A 270 -0.32 11.30 -12.47
C ASP A 270 -0.57 12.38 -11.42
N VAL A 271 -1.85 12.57 -11.01
CA VAL A 271 -2.22 13.55 -9.98
C VAL A 271 -1.69 13.13 -8.61
N GLN A 272 -1.69 11.82 -8.30
CA GLN A 272 -1.20 11.30 -7.03
C GLN A 272 0.31 11.57 -6.82
N GLU A 273 1.09 11.67 -7.87
CA GLU A 273 2.53 12.02 -7.79
C GLU A 273 2.74 13.42 -7.20
N PHE A 274 1.79 14.36 -7.42
CA PHE A 274 1.83 15.72 -6.87
C PHE A 274 1.22 15.83 -5.47
N LEU A 275 0.70 14.73 -4.90
CA LEU A 275 0.00 14.71 -3.62
C LEU A 275 0.76 13.92 -2.54
N SER A 276 2.08 13.85 -2.64
CA SER A 276 2.93 13.31 -1.55
C SER A 276 2.82 14.16 -0.29
N GLY A 277 3.11 13.57 0.86
CA GLY A 277 2.94 14.23 2.17
C GLY A 277 3.75 15.52 2.31
N ASP A 278 4.93 15.59 1.68
CA ASP A 278 5.80 16.77 1.66
C ASP A 278 5.24 17.94 0.84
N GLN A 279 4.18 17.72 0.06
CA GLN A 279 3.49 18.78 -0.70
C GLN A 279 2.36 19.44 0.08
N VAL A 280 1.96 18.90 1.23
CA VAL A 280 0.93 19.52 2.09
C VAL A 280 1.34 20.92 2.49
N GLY A 281 0.43 21.89 2.33
CA GLY A 281 0.65 23.31 2.57
C GLY A 281 1.37 24.05 1.45
N LYS A 282 1.87 23.36 0.41
CA LYS A 282 2.56 24.01 -0.71
C LYS A 282 1.59 24.42 -1.83
N PRO A 283 1.90 25.48 -2.59
CA PRO A 283 1.13 25.86 -3.76
C PRO A 283 1.36 24.90 -4.91
N LEU A 284 0.29 24.48 -5.56
CA LEU A 284 0.27 23.64 -6.75
C LEU A 284 -0.43 24.39 -7.88
N LYS A 285 0.31 24.71 -8.94
CA LYS A 285 -0.25 25.38 -10.11
C LYS A 285 -1.00 24.35 -10.97
N ALA A 286 -2.28 24.57 -11.19
CA ALA A 286 -3.14 23.67 -11.96
C ALA A 286 -3.70 24.39 -13.18
N SER A 287 -3.59 23.76 -14.36
CA SER A 287 -4.11 24.25 -15.62
C SER A 287 -5.35 23.43 -15.99
N PHE A 288 -6.45 24.12 -16.26
CA PHE A 288 -7.77 23.54 -16.59
C PHE A 288 -8.30 24.10 -17.90
N VAL A 289 -9.13 23.31 -18.57
CA VAL A 289 -9.99 23.81 -19.64
C VAL A 289 -11.41 24.02 -19.06
N ARG A 290 -11.88 25.26 -19.17
CA ARG A 290 -13.21 25.69 -18.73
C ARG A 290 -13.90 26.41 -19.88
N GLY A 291 -15.09 25.98 -20.28
CA GLY A 291 -15.82 26.60 -21.39
C GLY A 291 -15.06 26.66 -22.73
N GLY A 292 -14.07 25.77 -22.92
CA GLY A 292 -13.23 25.75 -24.12
C GLY A 292 -12.03 26.71 -24.08
N GLU A 293 -11.70 27.29 -22.92
CA GLU A 293 -10.55 28.17 -22.71
C GLU A 293 -9.62 27.59 -21.63
N LEU A 294 -8.30 27.78 -21.81
CA LEU A 294 -7.29 27.38 -20.83
C LEU A 294 -7.28 28.38 -19.67
N THR A 295 -7.45 27.88 -18.47
CA THR A 295 -7.45 28.66 -17.22
C THR A 295 -6.44 28.07 -16.24
N GLU A 296 -5.73 28.92 -15.52
CA GLU A 296 -4.80 28.50 -14.48
C GLU A 296 -5.30 28.93 -13.09
N ARG A 297 -5.10 28.07 -12.11
CA ARG A 297 -5.39 28.32 -10.70
C ARG A 297 -4.22 27.79 -9.85
N THR A 298 -3.96 28.45 -8.75
CA THR A 298 -3.05 27.93 -7.72
C THR A 298 -3.87 27.33 -6.59
N ILE A 299 -3.63 26.07 -6.31
CA ILE A 299 -4.30 25.32 -5.24
C ILE A 299 -3.28 25.13 -4.13
N THR A 300 -3.58 25.52 -2.90
CA THR A 300 -2.77 25.11 -1.75
C THR A 300 -3.12 23.67 -1.40
N VAL A 301 -2.16 22.76 -1.53
CA VAL A 301 -2.40 21.32 -1.25
C VAL A 301 -2.78 21.16 0.22
N GLY A 302 -3.98 20.67 0.49
CA GLY A 302 -4.43 20.33 1.85
C GLY A 302 -3.90 18.98 2.32
N GLU A 303 -4.06 18.67 3.59
CA GLU A 303 -3.89 17.33 4.11
C GLU A 303 -5.20 16.55 4.00
N ARG A 304 -5.14 15.30 3.54
CA ARG A 304 -6.32 14.45 3.42
C ARG A 304 -6.96 14.24 4.78
N PRO A 305 -8.25 14.55 4.96
CA PRO A 305 -8.96 14.32 6.22
C PRO A 305 -8.86 12.85 6.66
N ARG A 306 -8.53 12.61 7.92
CA ARG A 306 -8.57 11.27 8.49
C ARG A 306 -10.01 10.79 8.52
N ARG A 307 -10.31 9.65 7.91
CA ARG A 307 -11.60 8.99 8.15
C ARG A 307 -11.60 8.57 9.62
N ARG A 308 -12.50 9.14 10.41
CA ARG A 308 -12.83 8.57 11.72
C ARG A 308 -13.42 7.18 11.49
N PRO A 309 -13.05 6.17 12.30
CA PRO A 309 -13.55 4.81 12.19
C PRO A 309 -15.07 4.72 12.31
#